data_dbe64e76830601f2a1d29552890b7cfa
#
_entry.id   dbe64e76830601f2a1d29552890b7cfa
#
_cell.length_a   1.000
_cell.length_b   1.000
_cell.length_c   1.000
_cell.angle_alpha   90.00
_cell.angle_beta   90.00
_cell.angle_gamma   90.00
#
_symmetry.space_group_name_H-M   'P 1'
#
loop_
_entity.id
_entity.type
_entity.pdbx_description
1 polymer ?
#
loop_
_entity_poly.entity_id
_entity_poly.type
_entity_poly.pdbx_seq_one_letter_code
_entity_poly.pdbx_strand_id
1 'polypeptide(L)'
;DIGADKQVDYFKLPHEENPAMGYRAIRICLDRPEVFKTQLRAIYRASAFGTAAIMFPMIISVKEIRKIKEIVEEVKTELTKEGISFNRVELGIMVETPAAAVISDELAKEVEFFSIGTNDLTQYTLAIDRQNQNLDNFYDSHHEAILRLIKMTVENGHKEGIWVGICGELASDTTLTRT
;
A
#
# COMPACT_ATOMS: atom_id res chain seq x y z
N ASP A 1 -1.32 -2.00 8.56
CA ASP A 1 -2.58 -2.37 7.93
C ASP A 1 -3.43 -3.15 8.94
N ILE A 2 -4.67 -2.73 9.14
CA ILE A 2 -5.68 -3.36 10.02
C ILE A 2 -6.89 -3.71 9.14
N GLY A 3 -7.64 -4.73 9.54
CA GLY A 3 -8.78 -5.26 8.78
C GLY A 3 -8.48 -6.62 8.17
N ALA A 4 -9.45 -7.18 7.45
CA ALA A 4 -9.42 -8.55 6.97
C ALA A 4 -9.20 -9.55 8.13
N ASP A 5 -8.11 -10.31 8.07
CA ASP A 5 -7.69 -11.27 9.09
C ASP A 5 -6.99 -10.63 10.31
N LYS A 6 -6.64 -9.34 10.23
CA LYS A 6 -5.89 -8.62 11.26
C LYS A 6 -6.84 -7.81 12.13
N GLN A 7 -7.31 -8.40 13.20
CA GLN A 7 -8.17 -7.75 14.19
C GLN A 7 -7.39 -7.42 15.46
N VAL A 8 -7.77 -6.34 16.11
CA VAL A 8 -7.23 -5.93 17.42
C VAL A 8 -8.39 -5.56 18.34
N ASP A 9 -8.30 -5.97 19.60
CA ASP A 9 -9.41 -5.87 20.58
C ASP A 9 -9.89 -4.44 20.82
N TYR A 10 -8.98 -3.48 20.77
CA TYR A 10 -9.30 -2.05 20.99
C TYR A 10 -9.81 -1.34 19.73
N PHE A 11 -9.78 -2.00 18.55
CA PHE A 11 -10.23 -1.43 17.30
C PHE A 11 -11.26 -2.35 16.64
N LYS A 12 -12.47 -2.33 17.20
CA LYS A 12 -13.56 -3.19 16.74
C LYS A 12 -14.01 -2.77 15.35
N LEU A 13 -13.89 -3.70 14.42
CA LEU A 13 -14.45 -3.59 13.07
C LEU A 13 -15.73 -4.40 12.98
N PRO A 14 -16.71 -3.99 12.16
CA PRO A 14 -17.90 -4.79 11.92
C PRO A 14 -17.54 -6.12 11.24
N HIS A 15 -18.38 -7.12 11.43
CA HIS A 15 -18.26 -8.36 10.69
C HIS A 15 -18.58 -8.13 9.21
N GLU A 16 -17.76 -8.70 8.33
CA GLU A 16 -17.91 -8.61 6.87
C GLU A 16 -17.86 -10.01 6.26
N GLU A 17 -18.67 -10.23 5.22
CA GLU A 17 -18.69 -11.49 4.46
C GLU A 17 -17.37 -11.73 3.69
N ASN A 18 -16.75 -10.64 3.20
CA ASN A 18 -15.51 -10.67 2.43
C ASN A 18 -14.48 -9.67 3.00
N PRO A 19 -13.90 -9.94 4.18
CA PRO A 19 -13.07 -8.96 4.89
C PRO A 19 -11.84 -8.50 4.10
N ALA A 20 -11.28 -9.35 3.24
CA ALA A 20 -10.14 -9.00 2.40
C ALA A 20 -10.47 -7.88 1.38
N MET A 21 -11.72 -7.81 0.92
CA MET A 21 -12.23 -6.78 0.00
C MET A 21 -12.99 -5.67 0.73
N GLY A 22 -13.05 -5.72 2.05
CA GLY A 22 -13.89 -4.88 2.88
C GLY A 22 -13.22 -3.62 3.42
N TYR A 23 -13.63 -3.23 4.62
CA TYR A 23 -13.19 -2.04 5.34
C TYR A 23 -11.85 -2.29 6.03
N ARG A 24 -10.77 -1.99 5.33
CA ARG A 24 -9.39 -2.25 5.77
C ARG A 24 -8.42 -1.18 5.29
N ALA A 25 -7.24 -1.15 5.91
CA ALA A 25 -6.09 -0.39 5.45
C ALA A 25 -6.38 1.10 5.24
N ILE A 26 -6.05 1.63 4.07
CA ILE A 26 -6.24 3.06 3.76
C ILE A 26 -7.71 3.49 3.82
N ARG A 27 -8.66 2.59 3.57
CA ARG A 27 -10.09 2.88 3.69
C ARG A 27 -10.46 3.30 5.10
N ILE A 28 -9.92 2.59 6.10
CA ILE A 28 -10.06 2.97 7.51
C ILE A 28 -9.39 4.31 7.79
N CYS A 29 -8.17 4.51 7.29
CA CYS A 29 -7.40 5.73 7.51
C CYS A 29 -8.10 6.98 6.97
N LEU A 30 -8.74 6.87 5.82
CA LEU A 30 -9.47 7.99 5.19
C LEU A 30 -10.82 8.26 5.84
N ASP A 31 -11.47 7.23 6.37
CA ASP A 31 -12.76 7.33 7.07
C ASP A 31 -12.59 7.77 8.53
N ARG A 32 -11.46 7.42 9.16
CA ARG A 32 -11.10 7.77 10.55
C ARG A 32 -9.79 8.56 10.59
N PRO A 33 -9.80 9.80 10.11
CA PRO A 33 -8.58 10.59 9.95
C PRO A 33 -7.84 10.86 11.27
N GLU A 34 -8.52 10.85 12.41
CA GLU A 34 -7.90 11.01 13.73
C GLU A 34 -6.92 9.88 14.06
N VAL A 35 -7.23 8.64 13.70
CA VAL A 35 -6.33 7.49 13.87
C VAL A 35 -5.15 7.63 12.93
N PHE A 36 -5.41 7.97 11.68
CA PHE A 36 -4.39 8.14 10.66
C PHE A 36 -3.42 9.29 10.99
N LYS A 37 -3.94 10.44 11.41
CA LYS A 37 -3.11 11.57 11.86
C LYS A 37 -2.21 11.19 13.03
N THR A 38 -2.71 10.43 14.00
CA THR A 38 -1.91 9.96 15.13
C THR A 38 -0.70 9.14 14.66
N GLN A 39 -0.91 8.23 13.72
CA GLN A 39 0.16 7.42 13.12
C GLN A 39 1.14 8.29 12.32
N LEU A 40 0.64 9.17 11.45
CA LEU A 40 1.48 10.08 10.67
C LEU A 40 2.32 10.99 11.56
N ARG A 41 1.75 11.57 12.61
CA ARG A 41 2.48 12.39 13.59
C ARG A 41 3.63 11.61 14.22
N ALA A 42 3.41 10.36 14.60
CA ALA A 42 4.45 9.51 15.18
C ALA A 42 5.60 9.27 14.19
N ILE A 43 5.29 8.97 12.94
CA ILE A 43 6.30 8.72 11.89
C ILE A 43 7.08 10.00 11.57
N TYR A 44 6.40 11.15 11.39
CA TYR A 44 7.07 12.42 11.14
C TYR A 44 7.97 12.83 12.31
N ARG A 45 7.55 12.65 13.56
CA ARG A 45 8.43 12.88 14.73
C ARG A 45 9.64 11.95 14.74
N ALA A 46 9.47 10.69 14.37
CA ALA A 46 10.57 9.73 14.25
C ALA A 46 11.57 10.12 13.15
N SER A 47 11.13 10.77 12.09
CA SER A 47 11.98 11.21 10.97
C SER A 47 13.07 12.22 11.40
N ALA A 48 12.89 12.92 12.52
CA ALA A 48 13.94 13.78 13.08
C ALA A 48 15.19 13.01 13.50
N PHE A 49 15.10 11.71 13.71
CA PHE A 49 16.16 10.85 14.22
C PHE A 49 16.72 9.88 13.17
N GLY A 50 16.15 9.84 11.97
CA GLY A 50 16.61 8.96 10.90
C GLY A 50 15.78 9.10 9.61
N THR A 51 16.22 8.40 8.58
CA THR A 51 15.50 8.36 7.30
C THR A 51 14.21 7.54 7.46
N ALA A 52 13.11 8.09 7.00
CA ALA A 52 11.80 7.44 7.04
C ALA A 52 11.10 7.54 5.68
N ALA A 53 10.32 6.51 5.36
CA ALA A 53 9.39 6.51 4.24
C ALA A 53 8.03 5.98 4.72
N ILE A 54 6.96 6.42 4.09
CA ILE A 54 5.60 5.94 4.35
C ILE A 54 5.06 5.28 3.11
N MET A 55 4.57 4.07 3.26
CA MET A 55 3.91 3.32 2.20
C MET A 55 2.44 3.13 2.52
N PHE A 56 1.56 3.60 1.64
CA PHE A 56 0.11 3.51 1.82
C PHE A 56 -0.43 2.26 1.12
N PRO A 57 -1.10 1.36 1.87
CA PRO A 57 -1.63 0.10 1.34
C PRO A 57 -3.01 0.27 0.69
N MET A 58 -3.41 -0.70 -0.12
CA MET A 58 -4.77 -0.85 -0.68
C MET A 58 -5.26 0.34 -1.51
N ILE A 59 -4.36 1.04 -2.18
CA ILE A 59 -4.69 2.15 -3.08
C ILE A 59 -5.39 1.62 -4.34
N ILE A 60 -6.42 2.34 -4.80
CA ILE A 60 -7.16 2.04 -6.03
C ILE A 60 -7.35 3.27 -6.93
N SER A 61 -6.95 4.47 -6.49
CA SER A 61 -7.17 5.69 -7.27
C SER A 61 -6.19 6.82 -6.93
N VAL A 62 -5.97 7.71 -7.89
CA VAL A 62 -5.25 8.99 -7.71
C VAL A 62 -5.94 9.87 -6.66
N LYS A 63 -7.28 9.82 -6.61
CA LYS A 63 -8.06 10.61 -5.64
C LYS A 63 -7.73 10.26 -4.19
N GLU A 64 -7.51 8.98 -3.90
CA GLU A 64 -7.09 8.54 -2.56
C GLU A 64 -5.72 9.12 -2.20
N ILE A 65 -4.74 9.06 -3.12
CA ILE A 65 -3.39 9.61 -2.88
C ILE A 65 -3.47 11.11 -2.59
N ARG A 66 -4.25 11.87 -3.36
CA ARG A 66 -4.41 13.30 -3.14
C ARG A 66 -5.03 13.59 -1.78
N LYS A 67 -6.03 12.80 -1.36
CA LYS A 67 -6.64 12.93 -0.04
C LYS A 67 -5.66 12.61 1.10
N ILE A 68 -4.83 11.58 0.91
CA ILE A 68 -3.74 11.24 1.85
C ILE A 68 -2.77 12.42 1.98
N LYS A 69 -2.33 13.01 0.87
CA LYS A 69 -1.42 14.16 0.87
C LYS A 69 -2.00 15.37 1.61
N GLU A 70 -3.31 15.65 1.46
CA GLU A 70 -3.99 16.68 2.23
C GLU A 70 -3.84 16.44 3.73
N ILE A 71 -4.12 15.22 4.21
CA ILE A 71 -3.99 14.85 5.63
C ILE A 71 -2.54 14.94 6.10
N VAL A 72 -1.58 14.52 5.27
CA VAL A 72 -0.15 14.65 5.56
C VAL A 72 0.25 16.11 5.76
N GLU A 73 -0.19 17.02 4.88
CA GLU A 73 0.13 18.45 5.00
C GLU A 73 -0.55 19.09 6.23
N GLU A 74 -1.76 18.65 6.60
CA GLU A 74 -2.39 19.05 7.85
C GLU A 74 -1.51 18.67 9.05
N VAL A 75 -1.04 17.41 9.11
CA VAL A 75 -0.16 16.91 10.17
C VAL A 75 1.15 17.69 10.24
N LYS A 76 1.80 17.94 9.11
CA LYS A 76 3.04 18.73 9.05
C LYS A 76 2.82 20.16 9.57
N THR A 77 1.68 20.75 9.22
CA THR A 77 1.29 22.10 9.68
C THR A 77 1.08 22.10 11.21
N GLU A 78 0.41 21.09 11.75
CA GLU A 78 0.19 20.95 13.19
C GLU A 78 1.52 20.80 13.93
N LEU A 79 2.41 19.90 13.50
CA LEU A 79 3.73 19.69 14.09
C LEU A 79 4.58 20.97 14.07
N THR A 80 4.56 21.72 12.96
CA THR A 80 5.26 22.97 12.84
C THR A 80 4.76 24.02 13.83
N LYS A 81 3.44 24.15 13.99
CA LYS A 81 2.85 25.08 14.97
C LYS A 81 3.18 24.70 16.41
N GLU A 82 3.38 23.43 16.68
CA GLU A 82 3.78 22.93 18.01
C GLU A 82 5.29 23.02 18.25
N GLY A 83 6.08 23.47 17.27
CA GLY A 83 7.54 23.53 17.37
C GLY A 83 8.24 22.17 17.35
N ILE A 84 7.57 21.14 16.86
CA ILE A 84 8.10 19.78 16.76
C ILE A 84 8.90 19.62 15.48
N SER A 85 10.18 19.27 15.60
CA SER A 85 11.05 19.05 14.45
C SER A 85 10.74 17.73 13.76
N PHE A 86 10.81 17.74 12.42
CA PHE A 86 10.73 16.57 11.56
C PHE A 86 11.52 16.79 10.28
N ASN A 87 11.90 15.70 9.62
CA ASN A 87 12.60 15.71 8.33
C ASN A 87 11.66 15.31 7.20
N ARG A 88 12.17 15.39 5.96
CA ARG A 88 11.47 14.86 4.79
C ARG A 88 11.23 13.36 4.96
N VAL A 89 10.03 12.94 4.60
CA VAL A 89 9.59 11.54 4.55
C VAL A 89 9.14 11.25 3.13
N GLU A 90 9.68 10.22 2.51
CA GLU A 90 9.23 9.78 1.19
C GLU A 90 7.84 9.16 1.31
N LEU A 91 6.96 9.49 0.36
CA LEU A 91 5.61 8.97 0.29
C LEU A 91 5.46 8.05 -0.91
N GLY A 92 5.14 6.80 -0.65
CA GLY A 92 4.90 5.80 -1.68
C GLY A 92 3.63 4.99 -1.44
N ILE A 93 3.32 4.10 -2.35
CA ILE A 93 2.14 3.23 -2.24
C ILE A 93 2.52 1.76 -2.41
N MET A 94 1.69 0.90 -1.84
CA MET A 94 1.69 -0.51 -2.20
C MET A 94 0.79 -0.71 -3.41
N VAL A 95 1.37 -1.24 -4.49
CA VAL A 95 0.61 -1.66 -5.67
C VAL A 95 0.25 -3.13 -5.47
N GLU A 96 -0.94 -3.37 -4.95
CA GLU A 96 -1.42 -4.70 -4.55
C GLU A 96 -2.86 -4.98 -4.98
N THR A 97 -3.47 -4.00 -5.66
CA THR A 97 -4.77 -4.18 -6.31
C THR A 97 -4.61 -4.14 -7.82
N PRO A 98 -5.36 -4.94 -8.59
CA PRO A 98 -5.35 -4.83 -10.06
C PRO A 98 -5.66 -3.42 -10.56
N ALA A 99 -6.54 -2.70 -9.85
CA ALA A 99 -6.88 -1.31 -10.17
C ALA A 99 -5.63 -0.41 -10.13
N ALA A 100 -4.83 -0.48 -9.04
CA ALA A 100 -3.60 0.30 -8.92
C ALA A 100 -2.57 -0.08 -9.99
N ALA A 101 -2.41 -1.37 -10.29
CA ALA A 101 -1.48 -1.82 -11.31
C ALA A 101 -1.86 -1.29 -12.70
N VAL A 102 -3.15 -1.33 -13.06
CA VAL A 102 -3.66 -0.86 -14.38
C VAL A 102 -3.46 0.65 -14.57
N ILE A 103 -3.62 1.46 -13.52
CA ILE A 103 -3.45 2.93 -13.59
C ILE A 103 -2.12 3.39 -13.00
N SER A 104 -1.12 2.51 -12.93
CA SER A 104 0.17 2.82 -12.29
C SER A 104 0.94 3.96 -12.95
N ASP A 105 0.70 4.24 -14.24
CA ASP A 105 1.23 5.41 -14.95
C ASP A 105 0.71 6.74 -14.39
N GLU A 106 -0.54 6.79 -13.96
CA GLU A 106 -1.11 7.98 -13.32
C GLU A 106 -0.69 8.07 -11.84
N LEU A 107 -0.64 6.93 -11.14
CA LEU A 107 -0.25 6.88 -9.74
C LEU A 107 1.23 7.25 -9.54
N ALA A 108 2.12 6.88 -10.48
CA ALA A 108 3.54 7.18 -10.42
C ALA A 108 3.84 8.69 -10.41
N LYS A 109 3.00 9.50 -11.01
CA LYS A 109 3.10 10.97 -11.01
C LYS A 109 2.82 11.60 -9.64
N GLU A 110 2.20 10.83 -8.76
CA GLU A 110 1.74 11.32 -7.46
C GLU A 110 2.58 10.87 -6.27
N VAL A 111 3.50 9.92 -6.46
CA VAL A 111 4.27 9.33 -5.36
C VAL A 111 5.75 9.22 -5.68
N GLU A 112 6.55 8.91 -4.67
CA GLU A 112 8.01 8.86 -4.79
C GLU A 112 8.53 7.43 -4.96
N PHE A 113 7.68 6.42 -4.70
CA PHE A 113 8.01 5.02 -4.93
C PHE A 113 6.77 4.13 -5.00
N PHE A 114 6.97 2.95 -5.59
CA PHE A 114 6.06 1.82 -5.51
C PHE A 114 6.69 0.66 -4.73
N SER A 115 5.85 -0.07 -4.00
CA SER A 115 6.15 -1.39 -3.48
C SER A 115 5.08 -2.35 -3.96
N ILE A 116 5.45 -3.37 -4.72
CA ILE A 116 4.48 -4.31 -5.30
C ILE A 116 4.16 -5.39 -4.27
N GLY A 117 2.92 -5.42 -3.78
CA GLY A 117 2.41 -6.39 -2.81
C GLY A 117 1.88 -7.65 -3.50
N THR A 118 2.76 -8.59 -3.82
CA THR A 118 2.44 -9.73 -4.69
C THR A 118 1.38 -10.65 -4.14
N ASN A 119 1.27 -10.82 -2.83
CA ASN A 119 0.29 -11.72 -2.22
C ASN A 119 -1.14 -11.21 -2.44
N ASP A 120 -1.41 -9.96 -2.10
CA ASP A 120 -2.73 -9.35 -2.30
C ASP A 120 -3.01 -9.13 -3.81
N LEU A 121 -1.98 -8.74 -4.60
CA LEU A 121 -2.13 -8.60 -6.05
C LEU A 121 -2.56 -9.92 -6.69
N THR A 122 -1.95 -11.04 -6.31
CA THR A 122 -2.33 -12.37 -6.80
C THR A 122 -3.75 -12.72 -6.37
N GLN A 123 -4.06 -12.57 -5.07
CA GLN A 123 -5.39 -12.85 -4.52
C GLN A 123 -6.49 -12.12 -5.28
N TYR A 124 -6.35 -10.82 -5.50
CA TYR A 124 -7.40 -10.02 -6.16
C TYR A 124 -7.44 -10.22 -7.67
N THR A 125 -6.30 -10.46 -8.32
CA THR A 125 -6.26 -10.68 -9.77
C THR A 125 -6.86 -12.04 -10.15
N LEU A 126 -6.57 -13.08 -9.38
CA LEU A 126 -7.08 -14.43 -9.63
C LEU A 126 -8.44 -14.68 -8.95
N ALA A 127 -8.92 -13.74 -8.13
CA ALA A 127 -10.15 -13.90 -7.33
C ALA A 127 -10.11 -15.13 -6.41
N ILE A 128 -8.96 -15.38 -5.77
CA ILE A 128 -8.72 -16.54 -4.91
C ILE A 128 -8.36 -16.05 -3.51
N ASP A 129 -9.10 -16.52 -2.51
CA ASP A 129 -8.73 -16.30 -1.11
C ASP A 129 -7.51 -17.17 -0.75
N ARG A 130 -6.36 -16.52 -0.55
CA ARG A 130 -5.09 -17.19 -0.20
C ARG A 130 -5.08 -17.88 1.16
N GLN A 131 -6.10 -17.64 2.00
CA GLN A 131 -6.24 -18.30 3.31
C GLN A 131 -7.11 -19.56 3.22
N ASN A 132 -7.77 -19.80 2.09
CA ASN A 132 -8.61 -20.96 1.88
C ASN A 132 -7.78 -22.13 1.30
N GLN A 133 -7.38 -23.06 2.16
CA GLN A 133 -6.58 -24.23 1.79
C GLN A 133 -7.21 -25.10 0.68
N ASN A 134 -8.53 -25.04 0.49
CA ASN A 134 -9.18 -25.75 -0.61
C ASN A 134 -8.86 -25.14 -1.99
N LEU A 135 -8.31 -23.93 -2.01
CA LEU A 135 -7.95 -23.21 -3.23
C LEU A 135 -6.45 -23.21 -3.55
N ASP A 136 -5.62 -23.89 -2.75
CA ASP A 136 -4.16 -23.91 -2.92
C ASP A 136 -3.75 -24.36 -4.33
N ASN A 137 -4.45 -25.33 -4.90
CA ASN A 137 -4.18 -25.83 -6.26
C ASN A 137 -4.55 -24.82 -7.39
N PHE A 138 -5.30 -23.78 -7.07
CA PHE A 138 -5.69 -22.72 -8.01
C PHE A 138 -4.87 -21.44 -7.82
N TYR A 139 -4.18 -21.31 -6.68
CA TYR A 139 -3.38 -20.14 -6.36
C TYR A 139 -2.01 -20.27 -7.04
N ASP A 140 -1.82 -19.52 -8.13
CA ASP A 140 -0.56 -19.49 -8.88
C ASP A 140 0.02 -18.08 -8.87
N SER A 141 1.03 -17.85 -8.04
CA SER A 141 1.75 -16.57 -7.98
C SER A 141 2.61 -16.29 -9.21
N HIS A 142 2.89 -17.29 -10.05
CA HIS A 142 3.60 -17.16 -11.34
C HIS A 142 2.67 -17.00 -12.51
N HIS A 143 1.38 -16.87 -12.29
CA HIS A 143 0.39 -16.70 -13.33
C HIS A 143 0.75 -15.52 -14.24
N GLU A 144 0.64 -15.72 -15.57
CA GLU A 144 1.04 -14.74 -16.57
C GLU A 144 0.43 -13.34 -16.34
N ALA A 145 -0.81 -13.26 -15.87
CA ALA A 145 -1.47 -12.00 -15.56
C ALA A 145 -0.73 -11.23 -14.45
N ILE A 146 -0.23 -11.93 -13.42
CA ILE A 146 0.50 -11.32 -12.31
C ILE A 146 1.83 -10.76 -12.81
N LEU A 147 2.58 -11.55 -13.57
CA LEU A 147 3.86 -11.12 -14.13
C LEU A 147 3.70 -9.91 -15.07
N ARG A 148 2.62 -9.87 -15.86
CA ARG A 148 2.29 -8.72 -16.71
C ARG A 148 1.95 -7.46 -15.90
N LEU A 149 1.17 -7.59 -14.82
CA LEU A 149 0.85 -6.46 -13.94
C LEU A 149 2.09 -5.93 -13.22
N ILE A 150 2.97 -6.82 -12.73
CA ILE A 150 4.26 -6.45 -12.14
C ILE A 150 5.10 -5.67 -13.15
N LYS A 151 5.31 -6.24 -14.34
CA LYS A 151 6.10 -5.58 -15.41
C LYS A 151 5.56 -4.21 -15.76
N MET A 152 4.26 -4.08 -15.99
CA MET A 152 3.61 -2.81 -16.30
C MET A 152 3.82 -1.77 -15.18
N THR A 153 3.69 -2.20 -13.91
CA THR A 153 3.90 -1.32 -12.75
C THR A 153 5.34 -0.83 -12.69
N VAL A 154 6.32 -1.72 -12.90
CA VAL A 154 7.75 -1.37 -12.92
C VAL A 154 8.06 -0.39 -14.04
N GLU A 155 7.61 -0.68 -15.27
CA GLU A 155 7.83 0.19 -16.42
C GLU A 155 7.23 1.59 -16.24
N ASN A 156 6.01 1.67 -15.68
CA ASN A 156 5.34 2.93 -15.43
C ASN A 156 6.03 3.73 -14.31
N GLY A 157 6.44 3.08 -13.22
CA GLY A 157 7.21 3.74 -12.17
C GLY A 157 8.55 4.30 -12.68
N HIS A 158 9.29 3.50 -13.44
CA HIS A 158 10.58 3.93 -14.02
C HIS A 158 10.44 5.07 -15.03
N LYS A 159 9.36 5.13 -15.80
CA LYS A 159 9.10 6.27 -16.71
C LYS A 159 8.98 7.60 -15.98
N GLU A 160 8.40 7.60 -14.79
CA GLU A 160 8.26 8.79 -13.94
C GLU A 160 9.47 9.00 -13.01
N GLY A 161 10.50 8.14 -13.11
CA GLY A 161 11.75 8.27 -12.35
C GLY A 161 11.64 7.86 -10.89
N ILE A 162 10.60 7.17 -10.48
CA ILE A 162 10.44 6.66 -9.12
C ILE A 162 11.02 5.23 -9.00
N TRP A 163 11.52 4.89 -7.82
CA TRP A 163 12.00 3.53 -7.59
C TRP A 163 10.83 2.58 -7.31
N VAL A 164 11.01 1.32 -7.71
CA VAL A 164 10.00 0.27 -7.54
C VAL A 164 10.64 -0.90 -6.82
N GLY A 165 10.07 -1.25 -5.67
CA GLY A 165 10.40 -2.45 -4.91
C GLY A 165 9.31 -3.50 -5.03
N ILE A 166 9.65 -4.72 -4.67
CA ILE A 166 8.71 -5.83 -4.59
C ILE A 166 8.72 -6.40 -3.17
N CYS A 167 7.56 -6.75 -2.65
CA CYS A 167 7.40 -7.43 -1.37
C CYS A 167 6.38 -8.58 -1.51
N GLY A 168 6.28 -9.38 -0.48
CA GLY A 168 5.50 -10.61 -0.52
C GLY A 168 6.36 -11.83 -0.85
N GLU A 169 5.74 -12.99 -0.89
CA GLU A 169 6.46 -14.28 -1.02
C GLU A 169 7.16 -14.42 -2.37
N LEU A 170 6.59 -13.89 -3.42
CA LEU A 170 7.17 -13.93 -4.76
C LEU A 170 8.55 -13.23 -4.82
N ALA A 171 8.80 -12.25 -3.96
CA ALA A 171 10.09 -11.55 -3.89
C ALA A 171 11.25 -12.45 -3.43
N SER A 172 10.96 -13.54 -2.75
CA SER A 172 11.95 -14.53 -2.31
C SER A 172 12.22 -15.63 -3.32
N ASP A 173 11.46 -15.70 -4.41
CA ASP A 173 11.61 -16.71 -5.43
C ASP A 173 12.78 -16.40 -6.37
N THR A 174 13.87 -17.11 -6.19
CA THR A 174 15.10 -16.91 -6.97
C THR A 174 14.95 -17.31 -8.44
N THR A 175 13.92 -18.06 -8.83
CA THR A 175 13.68 -18.45 -10.23
C THR A 175 13.25 -17.26 -11.08
N LEU A 176 12.68 -16.23 -10.46
CA LEU A 176 12.22 -15.01 -11.12
C LEU A 176 13.26 -13.86 -11.12
N THR A 177 14.46 -14.07 -10.56
CA THR A 177 15.46 -13.00 -10.43
C THR A 177 15.91 -12.39 -11.75
N ARG A 178 15.69 -13.08 -12.87
CA ARG A 178 16.08 -12.65 -14.22
C ARG A 178 14.89 -12.28 -15.13
N THR A 179 13.67 -12.32 -14.60
CA THR A 179 12.45 -12.00 -15.35
C THR A 179 12.07 -10.54 -15.16
#